data_1b841a199e02f0e30f15d2415dac7efa
#
_entry.id   1b841a199e02f0e30f15d2415dac7efa
#
_cell.length_a   1.000
_cell.length_b   1.000
_cell.length_c   1.000
_cell.angle_alpha   90.00
_cell.angle_beta   90.00
_cell.angle_gamma   90.00
#
_symmetry.space_group_name_H-M   'P 1'
#
loop_
_entity.id
_entity.type
_entity.pdbx_description
1 polymer ?
#
loop_
_entity_poly.entity_id
_entity_poly.type
_entity_poly.pdbx_seq_one_letter_code
_entity_poly.pdbx_strand_id
1 'polypeptide(L)'
;MKHIATGFGVVVIIACVTSLRSYAGNEVQDGRVQKGKISYDKYCTPCHGAGGAPGSAVFPGTKKRIDLRTYQQRNGGTFPSWRWWDVTFNPQPGAAHTEVWEKIRDDQRGDGDRDITARGVVSFIEQYVRSIQKEGK
;
A
#
# COMPACT_ATOMS: atom_id res chain seq x y z
N MET A 1 14.61 -4.24 -57.95
CA MET A 1 15.29 -4.39 -56.66
C MET A 1 15.22 -3.08 -55.88
N LYS A 2 14.11 -2.78 -55.22
CA LYS A 2 13.93 -1.64 -54.31
C LYS A 2 12.71 -1.98 -53.44
N HIS A 3 12.85 -2.41 -52.20
CA HIS A 3 11.87 -2.38 -51.10
C HIS A 3 12.30 -3.31 -49.96
N ILE A 4 13.48 -3.07 -49.35
CA ILE A 4 13.83 -3.70 -48.09
C ILE A 4 14.59 -2.68 -47.21
N ALA A 5 13.98 -1.58 -46.85
CA ALA A 5 14.61 -0.64 -45.90
C ALA A 5 13.65 -0.01 -44.88
N THR A 6 12.34 -0.29 -44.93
CA THR A 6 11.36 0.44 -44.11
C THR A 6 10.89 -0.35 -42.86
N GLY A 7 11.23 -1.62 -42.74
CA GLY A 7 10.71 -2.47 -41.63
C GLY A 7 11.50 -2.40 -40.30
N PHE A 8 12.80 -2.14 -40.38
CA PHE A 8 13.67 -2.22 -39.18
C PHE A 8 13.56 -1.01 -38.26
N GLY A 9 13.29 0.18 -38.78
CA GLY A 9 13.22 1.41 -37.98
C GLY A 9 12.00 1.46 -37.04
N VAL A 10 10.86 0.95 -37.51
CA VAL A 10 9.61 0.99 -36.74
C VAL A 10 9.65 0.03 -35.53
N VAL A 11 10.25 -1.15 -35.67
CA VAL A 11 10.35 -2.15 -34.58
C VAL A 11 11.26 -1.65 -33.49
N VAL A 12 12.37 -0.99 -33.80
CA VAL A 12 13.29 -0.47 -32.75
C VAL A 12 12.67 0.67 -31.98
N ILE A 13 11.88 1.55 -32.58
CA ILE A 13 11.22 2.67 -31.90
C ILE A 13 10.13 2.15 -30.95
N ILE A 14 9.34 1.15 -31.35
CA ILE A 14 8.30 0.57 -30.52
C ILE A 14 8.91 -0.13 -29.29
N ALA A 15 10.00 -0.87 -29.45
CA ALA A 15 10.69 -1.52 -28.34
C ALA A 15 11.26 -0.52 -27.32
N CYS A 16 11.79 0.61 -27.78
CA CYS A 16 12.34 1.64 -26.90
C CYS A 16 11.25 2.36 -26.08
N VAL A 17 10.10 2.65 -26.68
CA VAL A 17 8.97 3.32 -25.99
C VAL A 17 8.33 2.43 -24.93
N THR A 18 8.22 1.13 -25.17
CA THR A 18 7.66 0.19 -24.19
C THR A 18 8.59 0.01 -22.98
N SER A 19 9.89 0.00 -23.18
CA SER A 19 10.88 -0.11 -22.09
C SER A 19 10.87 1.12 -21.18
N LEU A 20 10.76 2.32 -21.71
CA LEU A 20 10.69 3.55 -20.93
C LEU A 20 9.43 3.64 -20.06
N ARG A 21 8.28 3.19 -20.57
CA ARG A 21 7.03 3.16 -19.79
C ARG A 21 7.08 2.20 -18.61
N SER A 22 7.69 1.05 -18.78
CA SER A 22 7.84 0.06 -17.70
C SER A 22 8.76 0.58 -16.60
N TYR A 23 9.85 1.24 -16.96
CA TYR A 23 10.81 1.81 -16.00
C TYR A 23 10.17 2.91 -15.16
N ALA A 24 9.51 3.89 -15.76
CA ALA A 24 8.85 4.97 -15.04
C ALA A 24 7.72 4.47 -14.11
N GLY A 25 7.00 3.42 -14.52
CA GLY A 25 5.96 2.80 -13.68
C GLY A 25 6.51 2.18 -12.40
N ASN A 26 7.65 1.52 -12.47
CA ASN A 26 8.29 0.88 -11.32
C ASN A 26 8.82 1.92 -10.32
N GLU A 27 9.48 2.98 -10.77
CA GLU A 27 9.98 4.04 -9.87
C GLU A 27 8.86 4.73 -9.09
N VAL A 28 7.73 5.01 -9.73
CA VAL A 28 6.56 5.61 -9.07
C VAL A 28 5.97 4.67 -8.03
N GLN A 29 5.89 3.37 -8.34
CA GLN A 29 5.40 2.37 -7.40
C GLN A 29 6.33 2.21 -6.20
N ASP A 30 7.64 2.15 -6.41
CA ASP A 30 8.64 2.06 -5.36
C ASP A 30 8.59 3.30 -4.44
N GLY A 31 8.43 4.48 -5.00
CA GLY A 31 8.25 5.71 -4.23
C GLY A 31 7.00 5.70 -3.35
N ARG A 32 5.89 5.12 -3.81
CA ARG A 32 4.65 4.96 -3.02
C ARG A 32 4.84 3.97 -1.88
N VAL A 33 5.47 2.84 -2.14
CA VAL A 33 5.79 1.82 -1.13
C VAL A 33 6.70 2.39 -0.05
N GLN A 34 7.72 3.17 -0.43
CA GLN A 34 8.62 3.81 0.53
C GLN A 34 7.90 4.84 1.42
N LYS A 35 7.05 5.70 0.86
CA LYS A 35 6.20 6.61 1.64
C LYS A 35 5.26 5.83 2.57
N GLY A 36 4.72 4.74 2.09
CA GLY A 36 3.87 3.84 2.86
C GLY A 36 4.61 3.22 4.04
N LYS A 37 5.86 2.79 3.83
CA LYS A 37 6.71 2.27 4.90
C LYS A 37 6.95 3.31 6.00
N ILE A 38 7.32 4.52 5.64
CA ILE A 38 7.55 5.62 6.59
C ILE A 38 6.28 5.88 7.43
N SER A 39 5.13 5.95 6.77
CA SER A 39 3.85 6.17 7.44
C SER A 39 3.44 4.97 8.30
N TYR A 40 3.67 3.75 7.82
CA TYR A 40 3.43 2.52 8.58
C TYR A 40 4.28 2.49 9.86
N ASP A 41 5.56 2.80 9.75
CA ASP A 41 6.48 2.81 10.89
C ASP A 41 6.02 3.82 11.95
N LYS A 42 5.46 4.95 11.53
CA LYS A 42 4.95 6.00 12.43
C LYS A 42 3.64 5.63 13.12
N TYR A 43 2.66 5.10 12.38
CA TYR A 43 1.28 4.96 12.86
C TYR A 43 0.87 3.54 13.20
N CYS A 44 1.45 2.53 12.57
CA CYS A 44 0.97 1.15 12.64
C CYS A 44 1.90 0.23 13.46
N THR A 45 3.21 0.47 13.42
CA THR A 45 4.22 -0.35 14.12
C THR A 45 3.96 -0.52 15.61
N PRO A 46 3.48 0.49 16.37
CA PRO A 46 3.26 0.30 17.81
C PRO A 46 2.34 -0.87 18.16
N CYS A 47 1.36 -1.15 17.31
CA CYS A 47 0.42 -2.25 17.49
C CYS A 47 0.71 -3.45 16.61
N HIS A 48 1.08 -3.23 15.34
CA HIS A 48 1.25 -4.29 14.35
C HIS A 48 2.68 -4.79 14.19
N GLY A 49 3.64 -4.20 14.89
CA GLY A 49 5.06 -4.59 14.81
C GLY A 49 5.75 -4.15 13.52
N ALA A 50 7.08 -4.13 13.56
CA ALA A 50 7.91 -3.73 12.44
C ALA A 50 7.70 -4.67 11.23
N GLY A 51 7.59 -4.09 10.04
CA GLY A 51 7.42 -4.87 8.82
C GLY A 51 6.13 -5.71 8.77
N GLY A 52 5.09 -5.35 9.54
CA GLY A 52 3.83 -6.10 9.59
C GLY A 52 3.91 -7.43 10.35
N ALA A 53 5.02 -7.72 11.01
CA ALA A 53 5.16 -8.89 11.88
C ALA A 53 4.24 -8.77 13.10
N PRO A 54 3.83 -9.88 13.74
CA PRO A 54 2.91 -9.82 14.88
C PRO A 54 3.44 -8.93 16.00
N GLY A 55 2.72 -7.84 16.28
CA GLY A 55 2.94 -6.94 17.41
C GLY A 55 2.00 -7.26 18.57
N SER A 56 1.49 -6.21 19.24
CA SER A 56 0.51 -6.34 20.33
C SER A 56 -0.92 -6.52 19.85
N ALA A 57 -1.25 -6.10 18.63
CA ALA A 57 -2.60 -6.20 18.07
C ALA A 57 -3.08 -7.65 17.96
N VAL A 58 -4.31 -7.89 18.40
CA VAL A 58 -4.95 -9.21 18.39
C VAL A 58 -6.28 -9.17 17.63
N PHE A 59 -6.74 -10.30 17.11
CA PHE A 59 -8.08 -10.41 16.54
C PHE A 59 -9.14 -10.19 17.62
N PRO A 60 -10.21 -9.45 17.35
CA PRO A 60 -11.29 -9.20 18.31
C PRO A 60 -11.78 -10.50 18.96
N GLY A 61 -11.95 -10.46 20.28
CA GLY A 61 -12.42 -11.63 21.05
C GLY A 61 -11.43 -12.79 21.18
N THR A 62 -10.17 -12.61 20.78
CA THR A 62 -9.14 -13.67 20.84
C THR A 62 -7.83 -13.18 21.45
N LYS A 63 -6.91 -14.12 21.72
CA LYS A 63 -5.50 -13.83 22.07
C LYS A 63 -4.56 -13.98 20.86
N LYS A 64 -5.09 -14.28 19.68
CA LYS A 64 -4.30 -14.52 18.47
C LYS A 64 -3.79 -13.20 17.91
N ARG A 65 -2.48 -13.04 17.83
CA ARG A 65 -1.84 -11.85 17.26
C ARG A 65 -2.08 -11.73 15.76
N ILE A 66 -2.18 -10.49 15.28
CA ILE A 66 -2.38 -10.18 13.88
C ILE A 66 -1.02 -10.13 13.18
N ASP A 67 -0.83 -10.98 12.16
CA ASP A 67 0.30 -10.88 11.22
C ASP A 67 -0.22 -10.25 9.91
N LEU A 68 0.12 -9.00 9.66
CA LEU A 68 -0.34 -8.29 8.46
C LEU A 68 0.25 -8.87 7.18
N ARG A 69 1.40 -9.53 7.24
CA ARG A 69 2.05 -10.17 6.10
C ARG A 69 1.28 -11.37 5.54
N THR A 70 0.29 -11.87 6.28
CA THR A 70 -0.58 -12.98 5.84
C THR A 70 -2.02 -12.51 5.57
N TYR A 71 -2.23 -11.18 5.44
CA TYR A 71 -3.56 -10.62 5.27
C TYR A 71 -4.22 -11.10 3.98
N GLN A 72 -3.48 -11.10 2.87
CA GLN A 72 -3.93 -11.65 1.60
C GLN A 72 -4.26 -13.14 1.68
N GLN A 73 -3.39 -13.94 2.29
CA GLN A 73 -3.62 -15.40 2.45
C GLN A 73 -4.91 -15.70 3.22
N ARG A 74 -5.15 -14.96 4.31
CA ARG A 74 -6.38 -15.12 5.12
C ARG A 74 -7.65 -14.71 4.39
N ASN A 75 -7.53 -14.01 3.27
CA ASN A 75 -8.66 -13.56 2.44
C ASN A 75 -8.67 -14.26 1.07
N GLY A 76 -8.32 -15.54 1.03
CA GLY A 76 -8.42 -16.35 -0.18
C GLY A 76 -7.42 -16.00 -1.28
N GLY A 77 -6.25 -15.47 -0.90
CA GLY A 77 -5.20 -15.13 -1.86
C GLY A 77 -5.33 -13.74 -2.49
N THR A 78 -6.40 -13.01 -2.18
CA THR A 78 -6.63 -11.65 -2.71
C THR A 78 -6.53 -10.62 -1.58
N PHE A 79 -5.83 -9.53 -1.82
CA PHE A 79 -5.76 -8.44 -0.85
C PHE A 79 -7.12 -7.71 -0.79
N PRO A 80 -7.82 -7.72 0.36
CA PRO A 80 -9.19 -7.19 0.44
C PRO A 80 -9.17 -5.68 0.69
N SER A 81 -8.91 -4.88 -0.34
CA SER A 81 -8.82 -3.41 -0.25
C SER A 81 -10.03 -2.77 0.40
N TRP A 82 -11.25 -3.20 0.02
CA TRP A 82 -12.47 -2.65 0.58
C TRP A 82 -12.51 -2.79 2.12
N ARG A 83 -12.07 -3.94 2.65
CA ARG A 83 -12.01 -4.18 4.10
C ARG A 83 -10.88 -3.38 4.76
N TRP A 84 -9.76 -3.20 4.06
CA TRP A 84 -8.69 -2.32 4.51
C TRP A 84 -9.20 -0.90 4.73
N TRP A 85 -9.91 -0.36 3.73
CA TRP A 85 -10.47 0.98 3.81
C TRP A 85 -11.55 1.09 4.89
N ASP A 86 -12.43 0.12 5.01
CA ASP A 86 -13.50 0.09 6.00
C ASP A 86 -12.96 0.15 7.43
N VAL A 87 -12.01 -0.73 7.78
CA VAL A 87 -11.44 -0.77 9.15
C VAL A 87 -10.53 0.42 9.46
N THR A 88 -10.01 1.12 8.46
CA THR A 88 -9.06 2.21 8.65
C THR A 88 -9.73 3.58 8.64
N PHE A 89 -10.72 3.82 7.77
CA PHE A 89 -11.39 5.11 7.62
C PHE A 89 -12.77 5.19 8.23
N ASN A 90 -13.40 4.05 8.42
CA ASN A 90 -14.76 3.96 8.96
C ASN A 90 -14.77 3.10 10.23
N PRO A 91 -13.81 3.32 11.15
CA PRO A 91 -13.76 2.53 12.35
C PRO A 91 -15.03 2.80 13.17
N GLN A 92 -15.65 1.74 13.67
CA GLN A 92 -16.77 1.88 14.59
C GLN A 92 -16.29 2.64 15.84
N PRO A 93 -17.16 3.44 16.49
CA PRO A 93 -16.80 4.14 17.72
C PRO A 93 -16.16 3.19 18.73
N GLY A 94 -14.99 3.57 19.27
CA GLY A 94 -14.22 2.74 20.20
C GLY A 94 -13.38 1.64 19.55
N ALA A 95 -13.36 1.51 18.21
CA ALA A 95 -12.42 0.64 17.53
C ALA A 95 -10.97 1.16 17.63
N ALA A 96 -10.02 0.25 17.72
CA ALA A 96 -8.59 0.60 17.88
C ALA A 96 -8.05 1.54 16.79
N HIS A 97 -8.61 1.52 15.58
CA HIS A 97 -8.19 2.39 14.49
C HIS A 97 -8.74 3.82 14.56
N THR A 98 -9.72 4.11 15.42
CA THR A 98 -10.27 5.47 15.57
C THR A 98 -9.19 6.47 15.99
N GLU A 99 -8.41 6.13 17.01
CA GLU A 99 -7.31 6.99 17.48
C GLU A 99 -6.21 7.15 16.44
N VAL A 100 -5.90 6.08 15.70
CA VAL A 100 -4.90 6.11 14.63
C VAL A 100 -5.36 7.02 13.50
N TRP A 101 -6.63 6.94 13.10
CA TRP A 101 -7.21 7.79 12.07
C TRP A 101 -7.16 9.27 12.47
N GLU A 102 -7.59 9.60 13.68
CA GLU A 102 -7.55 10.98 14.18
C GLU A 102 -6.11 11.50 14.24
N LYS A 103 -5.16 10.67 14.70
CA LYS A 103 -3.74 11.05 14.71
C LYS A 103 -3.20 11.33 13.31
N ILE A 104 -3.54 10.49 12.31
CA ILE A 104 -3.13 10.75 10.92
C ILE A 104 -3.70 12.09 10.45
N ARG A 105 -4.97 12.37 10.68
CA ARG A 105 -5.63 13.63 10.31
C ARG A 105 -4.98 14.84 10.99
N ASP A 106 -4.70 14.74 12.27
CA ASP A 106 -4.07 15.81 13.04
C ASP A 106 -2.66 16.14 12.57
N ASP A 107 -1.89 15.12 12.19
CA ASP A 107 -0.54 15.30 11.65
C ASP A 107 -0.53 15.92 10.24
N GLN A 108 -1.69 15.95 9.53
CA GLN A 108 -1.85 16.59 8.21
C GLN A 108 -2.36 18.04 8.33
N ARG A 109 -2.04 18.75 9.41
CA ARG A 109 -2.39 20.16 9.57
C ARG A 109 -1.62 21.03 8.59
N GLY A 110 -2.30 21.54 7.58
CA GLY A 110 -1.76 22.41 6.54
C GLY A 110 -2.90 23.08 5.77
N ASP A 111 -2.58 23.77 4.67
CA ASP A 111 -3.52 24.57 3.87
C ASP A 111 -4.44 23.72 2.96
N GLY A 112 -4.85 22.54 3.37
CA GLY A 112 -5.68 21.65 2.59
C GLY A 112 -6.71 20.88 3.40
N ASP A 113 -7.57 20.15 2.69
CA ASP A 113 -8.50 19.22 3.31
C ASP A 113 -7.74 18.08 3.98
N ARG A 114 -7.76 18.07 5.31
CA ARG A 114 -7.06 17.08 6.14
C ARG A 114 -7.53 15.66 5.87
N ASP A 115 -8.80 15.47 5.55
CA ASP A 115 -9.37 14.16 5.27
C ASP A 115 -8.83 13.61 3.96
N ILE A 116 -8.75 14.44 2.92
CA ILE A 116 -8.16 14.05 1.63
C ILE A 116 -6.70 13.67 1.81
N THR A 117 -5.93 14.49 2.53
CA THR A 117 -4.49 14.24 2.76
C THR A 117 -4.29 12.97 3.60
N ALA A 118 -5.06 12.78 4.67
CA ALA A 118 -5.01 11.60 5.51
C ALA A 118 -5.37 10.31 4.74
N ARG A 119 -6.37 10.37 3.84
CA ARG A 119 -6.68 9.26 2.92
C ARG A 119 -5.50 8.91 2.01
N GLY A 120 -4.79 9.92 1.52
CA GLY A 120 -3.55 9.73 0.76
C GLY A 120 -2.49 8.97 1.56
N VAL A 121 -2.28 9.33 2.83
CA VAL A 121 -1.35 8.63 3.73
C VAL A 121 -1.74 7.16 3.89
N VAL A 122 -3.02 6.85 4.14
CA VAL A 122 -3.48 5.47 4.29
C VAL A 122 -3.38 4.69 2.98
N SER A 123 -3.57 5.34 1.83
CA SER A 123 -3.34 4.71 0.52
C SER A 123 -1.87 4.27 0.36
N PHE A 124 -0.92 5.09 0.79
CA PHE A 124 0.50 4.70 0.79
C PHE A 124 0.77 3.55 1.76
N ILE A 125 0.19 3.58 2.96
CA ILE A 125 0.30 2.46 3.92
C ILE A 125 -0.26 1.17 3.32
N GLU A 126 -1.39 1.22 2.61
CA GLU A 126 -1.93 0.06 1.88
C GLU A 126 -0.94 -0.50 0.86
N GLN A 127 -0.30 0.37 0.05
CA GLN A 127 0.71 -0.07 -0.92
C GLN A 127 1.88 -0.78 -0.24
N TYR A 128 2.35 -0.25 0.88
CA TYR A 128 3.39 -0.91 1.67
C TYR A 128 2.93 -2.25 2.22
N VAL A 129 1.74 -2.33 2.85
CA VAL A 129 1.22 -3.59 3.40
C VAL A 129 0.99 -4.64 2.30
N ARG A 130 0.60 -4.22 1.09
CA ARG A 130 0.55 -5.10 -0.08
C ARG A 130 1.92 -5.65 -0.47
N SER A 131 2.96 -4.82 -0.43
CA SER A 131 4.31 -5.21 -0.84
C SER A 131 4.97 -6.22 0.10
N ILE A 132 4.52 -6.30 1.35
CA ILE A 132 5.07 -7.22 2.36
C ILE A 132 4.24 -8.50 2.53
N GLN A 133 3.26 -8.75 1.66
CA GLN A 133 2.48 -9.98 1.73
C GLN A 133 3.35 -11.20 1.46
N LYS A 134 3.20 -12.23 2.28
CA LYS A 134 3.85 -13.52 2.05
C LYS A 134 3.17 -14.23 0.88
N GLU A 135 3.97 -14.83 0.01
CA GLU A 135 3.45 -15.69 -1.04
C GLU A 135 2.70 -16.87 -0.42
N GLY A 136 1.56 -17.22 -0.99
CA GLY A 136 0.83 -18.43 -0.61
C GLY A 136 1.64 -19.68 -1.00
N LYS A 137 1.79 -20.62 -0.05
CA LYS A 137 2.27 -21.96 -0.39
C LYS A 137 1.12 -22.76 -0.98
#